data_791f82ff257f9152dc185509d83bd725
#
_entry.id   791f82ff257f9152dc185509d83bd725
#
_cell.length_a   1.000
_cell.length_b   1.000
_cell.length_c   1.000
_cell.angle_alpha   90.00
_cell.angle_beta   90.00
_cell.angle_gamma   90.00
#
_symmetry.space_group_name_H-M   'P 1'
#
loop_
_entity.id
_entity.type
_entity.pdbx_description
1 polymer ?
#
loop_
_entity_poly.entity_id
_entity_poly.type
_entity_poly.pdbx_seq_one_letter_code
_entity_poly.pdbx_strand_id
1 'polypeptide(L)'
;PLLYRRVGSSERKRLAQEVLEKVGLSHRMRHFPTQLSGGQCQRVAIARAIIGNPEIILADEPTGALDSRTGREVMLFLQKLNAEGNTIILITHDNSIAAKAKRIIRITDGRIVYDGPAEGDVTVMNQHGAGEDAPEDERAKGAT
;
A
#
# COMPACT_ATOMS: atom_id res chain seq x y z
N PRO A 1 -7.36 17.10 -8.45
CA PRO A 1 -6.57 17.96 -7.56
C PRO A 1 -6.06 19.22 -8.24
N LEU A 2 -5.38 19.13 -9.40
CA LEU A 2 -4.77 20.26 -10.08
C LEU A 2 -5.76 21.30 -10.60
N LEU A 3 -6.99 20.93 -10.94
CA LEU A 3 -8.06 21.84 -11.33
C LEU A 3 -8.41 22.81 -10.19
N TYR A 4 -8.56 22.27 -8.97
CA TYR A 4 -8.85 23.07 -7.79
C TYR A 4 -7.72 24.05 -7.44
N ARG A 5 -6.47 23.70 -7.80
CA ARG A 5 -5.30 24.55 -7.62
C ARG A 5 -5.10 25.58 -8.77
N ARG A 6 -6.05 25.66 -9.72
CA ARG A 6 -6.00 26.55 -10.87
C ARG A 6 -4.72 26.44 -11.73
N VAL A 7 -4.13 25.24 -11.77
CA VAL A 7 -2.94 24.97 -12.59
C VAL A 7 -3.31 25.01 -14.07
N GLY A 8 -2.50 25.64 -14.89
CA GLY A 8 -2.74 25.79 -16.34
C GLY A 8 -2.74 24.45 -17.09
N SER A 9 -3.39 24.38 -18.26
CA SER A 9 -3.64 23.12 -18.99
C SER A 9 -2.34 22.38 -19.37
N SER A 10 -1.35 23.08 -19.90
CA SER A 10 -0.07 22.49 -20.29
C SER A 10 0.70 21.95 -19.08
N GLU A 11 0.72 22.69 -17.99
CA GLU A 11 1.38 22.32 -16.75
C GLU A 11 0.68 21.12 -16.08
N ARG A 12 -0.66 21.07 -16.10
CA ARG A 12 -1.40 19.89 -15.63
C ARG A 12 -0.99 18.62 -16.38
N LYS A 13 -0.85 18.73 -17.71
CA LYS A 13 -0.44 17.60 -18.55
C LYS A 13 0.97 17.14 -18.18
N ARG A 14 1.91 18.06 -18.02
CA ARG A 14 3.29 17.78 -17.62
C ARG A 14 3.33 17.06 -16.27
N LEU A 15 2.69 17.62 -15.24
CA LEU A 15 2.64 17.04 -13.90
C LEU A 15 1.97 15.65 -13.89
N ALA A 16 0.90 15.48 -14.67
CA ALA A 16 0.24 14.18 -14.79
C ALA A 16 1.16 13.12 -15.41
N GLN A 17 1.93 13.49 -16.44
CA GLN A 17 2.90 12.59 -17.05
C GLN A 17 3.99 12.18 -16.06
N GLU A 18 4.62 13.15 -15.38
CA GLU A 18 5.66 12.89 -14.38
C GLU A 18 5.20 11.97 -13.26
N VAL A 19 3.99 12.20 -12.75
CA VAL A 19 3.45 11.35 -11.68
C VAL A 19 3.10 9.95 -12.18
N LEU A 20 2.55 9.81 -13.40
CA LEU A 20 2.28 8.49 -13.99
C LEU A 20 3.57 7.71 -14.25
N GLU A 21 4.67 8.39 -14.60
CA GLU A 21 6.00 7.77 -14.67
C GLU A 21 6.47 7.27 -13.32
N LYS A 22 6.34 8.09 -12.27
CA LYS A 22 6.71 7.70 -10.89
C LYS A 22 5.99 6.43 -10.44
N VAL A 23 4.72 6.25 -10.79
CA VAL A 23 3.94 5.04 -10.44
C VAL A 23 4.10 3.90 -11.45
N GLY A 24 4.98 4.03 -12.45
CA GLY A 24 5.28 2.99 -13.44
C GLY A 24 4.19 2.78 -14.50
N LEU A 25 3.41 3.81 -14.81
CA LEU A 25 2.30 3.77 -15.77
C LEU A 25 2.56 4.56 -17.06
N SER A 26 3.82 4.89 -17.41
CA SER A 26 4.19 5.62 -18.62
C SER A 26 3.58 5.02 -19.88
N HIS A 27 3.60 3.68 -19.99
CA HIS A 27 3.09 2.93 -21.14
C HIS A 27 1.55 2.84 -21.18
N ARG A 28 0.85 3.32 -20.14
CA ARG A 28 -0.61 3.29 -19.99
C ARG A 28 -1.28 4.67 -20.00
N MET A 29 -0.55 5.74 -20.25
CA MET A 29 -1.06 7.12 -20.19
C MET A 29 -2.24 7.41 -21.12
N ARG A 30 -2.42 6.62 -22.18
CA ARG A 30 -3.53 6.75 -23.15
C ARG A 30 -4.66 5.75 -22.94
N HIS A 31 -4.59 4.92 -21.91
CA HIS A 31 -5.61 3.90 -21.63
C HIS A 31 -6.77 4.50 -20.83
N PHE A 32 -7.98 4.01 -21.11
CA PHE A 32 -9.14 4.30 -20.29
C PHE A 32 -9.11 3.46 -19.00
N PRO A 33 -9.76 3.90 -17.91
CA PRO A 33 -9.82 3.14 -16.66
C PRO A 33 -10.30 1.70 -16.82
N THR A 34 -11.23 1.44 -17.74
CA THR A 34 -11.75 0.10 -18.05
C THR A 34 -10.72 -0.84 -18.70
N GLN A 35 -9.60 -0.31 -19.16
CA GLN A 35 -8.50 -1.07 -19.78
C GLN A 35 -7.34 -1.33 -18.80
N LEU A 36 -7.49 -0.91 -17.54
CA LEU A 36 -6.48 -1.05 -16.49
C LEU A 36 -6.83 -2.22 -15.57
N SER A 37 -5.80 -2.94 -15.10
CA SER A 37 -5.98 -3.92 -14.04
C SER A 37 -6.26 -3.23 -12.69
N GLY A 38 -6.78 -3.98 -11.69
CA GLY A 38 -7.02 -3.44 -10.35
C GLY A 38 -5.79 -2.76 -9.75
N GLY A 39 -4.61 -3.38 -9.86
CA GLY A 39 -3.36 -2.78 -9.39
C GLY A 39 -2.94 -1.53 -10.17
N GLN A 40 -3.20 -1.48 -11.47
CA GLN A 40 -2.96 -0.27 -12.26
C GLN A 40 -3.92 0.85 -11.86
N CYS A 41 -5.20 0.54 -11.61
CA CYS A 41 -6.16 1.50 -11.07
C CYS A 41 -5.72 2.04 -9.70
N GLN A 42 -5.22 1.17 -8.83
CA GLN A 42 -4.68 1.58 -7.52
C GLN A 42 -3.47 2.51 -7.66
N ARG A 43 -2.54 2.21 -8.58
CA ARG A 43 -1.41 3.11 -8.89
C ARG A 43 -1.87 4.46 -9.44
N VAL A 44 -2.95 4.51 -10.24
CA VAL A 44 -3.58 5.79 -10.66
C VAL A 44 -4.16 6.53 -9.46
N ALA A 45 -4.80 5.84 -8.50
CA ALA A 45 -5.31 6.46 -7.29
C ALA A 45 -4.18 7.09 -6.45
N ILE A 46 -3.05 6.38 -6.30
CA ILE A 46 -1.85 6.91 -5.64
C ILE A 46 -1.28 8.12 -6.42
N ALA A 47 -1.18 8.02 -7.75
CA ALA A 47 -0.74 9.15 -8.59
C ALA A 47 -1.60 10.40 -8.37
N ARG A 48 -2.92 10.24 -8.27
CA ARG A 48 -3.85 11.32 -7.94
C ARG A 48 -3.62 11.92 -6.56
N ALA A 49 -3.25 11.10 -5.57
CA ALA A 49 -2.95 11.57 -4.23
C ALA A 49 -1.66 12.41 -4.22
N ILE A 50 -0.59 11.93 -4.85
CA ILE A 50 0.74 12.56 -4.79
C ILE A 50 0.96 13.72 -5.76
N ILE A 51 0.12 13.89 -6.80
CA ILE A 51 0.30 14.92 -7.84
C ILE A 51 0.31 16.36 -7.28
N GLY A 52 -0.28 16.56 -6.11
CA GLY A 52 -0.27 17.83 -5.39
C GLY A 52 0.90 18.01 -4.45
N ASN A 53 1.84 17.07 -4.43
CA ASN A 53 2.95 17.04 -3.47
C ASN A 53 2.46 17.23 -2.02
N PRO A 54 1.59 16.34 -1.49
CA PRO A 54 1.06 16.47 -0.15
C PRO A 54 2.11 16.07 0.90
N GLU A 55 2.04 16.66 2.09
CA GLU A 55 2.86 16.24 3.24
C GLU A 55 2.34 14.94 3.87
N ILE A 56 1.02 14.70 3.77
CA ILE A 56 0.33 13.54 4.36
C ILE A 56 -0.48 12.83 3.28
N ILE A 57 -0.37 11.52 3.24
CA ILE A 57 -1.15 10.62 2.38
C ILE A 57 -1.95 9.68 3.26
N LEU A 58 -3.28 9.66 3.08
CA LEU A 58 -4.18 8.69 3.71
C LEU A 58 -4.40 7.52 2.76
N ALA A 59 -4.11 6.31 3.21
CA ALA A 59 -4.30 5.07 2.48
C ALA A 59 -5.23 4.14 3.27
N ASP A 60 -6.49 4.10 2.84
CA ASP A 60 -7.52 3.27 3.45
C ASP A 60 -7.65 1.97 2.65
N GLU A 61 -7.36 0.84 3.31
CA GLU A 61 -7.32 -0.51 2.73
C GLU A 61 -6.64 -0.57 1.34
N PRO A 62 -5.42 -0.07 1.18
CA PRO A 62 -4.83 0.14 -0.15
C PRO A 62 -4.54 -1.15 -0.93
N THR A 63 -4.62 -2.30 -0.27
CA THR A 63 -4.35 -3.62 -0.86
C THR A 63 -5.56 -4.56 -0.84
N GLY A 64 -6.67 -4.18 -0.23
CA GLY A 64 -7.81 -5.06 0.07
C GLY A 64 -8.47 -5.70 -1.16
N ALA A 65 -8.41 -5.06 -2.33
CA ALA A 65 -8.99 -5.57 -3.58
C ALA A 65 -7.93 -6.15 -4.55
N LEU A 66 -6.68 -6.36 -4.09
CA LEU A 66 -5.57 -6.75 -4.93
C LEU A 66 -5.08 -8.17 -4.60
N ASP A 67 -4.56 -8.86 -5.63
CA ASP A 67 -3.81 -10.08 -5.40
C ASP A 67 -2.51 -9.80 -4.58
N SER A 68 -1.99 -10.83 -3.92
CA SER A 68 -0.85 -10.71 -3.01
C SER A 68 0.41 -10.12 -3.65
N ARG A 69 0.64 -10.34 -4.95
CA ARG A 69 1.79 -9.79 -5.66
C ARG A 69 1.61 -8.29 -5.88
N THR A 70 0.46 -7.90 -6.42
CA THR A 70 0.12 -6.51 -6.69
C THR A 70 0.01 -5.70 -5.39
N GLY A 71 -0.55 -6.30 -4.33
CA GLY A 71 -0.59 -5.70 -2.99
C GLY A 71 0.80 -5.38 -2.45
N ARG A 72 1.76 -6.32 -2.59
CA ARG A 72 3.16 -6.08 -2.21
C ARG A 72 3.79 -4.92 -2.97
N GLU A 73 3.54 -4.83 -4.28
CA GLU A 73 4.07 -3.74 -5.11
C GLU A 73 3.53 -2.37 -4.68
N VAL A 74 2.24 -2.29 -4.33
CA VAL A 74 1.61 -1.07 -3.79
C VAL A 74 2.23 -0.69 -2.45
N MET A 75 2.43 -1.65 -1.54
CA MET A 75 3.06 -1.38 -0.25
C MET A 75 4.51 -0.90 -0.37
N LEU A 76 5.30 -1.52 -1.24
CA LEU A 76 6.68 -1.07 -1.52
C LEU A 76 6.69 0.37 -2.05
N PHE A 77 5.73 0.72 -2.88
CA PHE A 77 5.61 2.08 -3.39
C PHE A 77 5.26 3.09 -2.28
N LEU A 78 4.33 2.76 -1.38
CA LEU A 78 4.01 3.61 -0.23
C LEU A 78 5.21 3.76 0.72
N GLN A 79 5.96 2.69 0.97
CA GLN A 79 7.19 2.75 1.76
C GLN A 79 8.24 3.64 1.11
N LYS A 80 8.39 3.59 -0.22
CA LYS A 80 9.28 4.49 -0.97
C LYS A 80 8.88 5.95 -0.79
N LEU A 81 7.59 6.29 -0.92
CA LEU A 81 7.10 7.65 -0.68
C LEU A 81 7.38 8.12 0.76
N ASN A 82 7.25 7.22 1.74
CA ASN A 82 7.60 7.53 3.13
C ASN A 82 9.10 7.80 3.28
N ALA A 83 9.96 7.03 2.63
CA ALA A 83 11.41 7.26 2.63
C ALA A 83 11.79 8.58 1.93
N GLU A 84 11.00 9.05 0.96
CA GLU A 84 11.15 10.34 0.28
C GLU A 84 10.63 11.53 1.12
N GLY A 85 10.10 11.29 2.34
CA GLY A 85 9.69 12.33 3.29
C GLY A 85 8.19 12.53 3.43
N ASN A 86 7.33 11.80 2.71
CA ASN A 86 5.89 11.89 2.92
C ASN A 86 5.47 11.18 4.21
N THR A 87 4.52 11.75 4.94
CA THR A 87 3.84 11.03 6.02
C THR A 87 2.74 10.15 5.43
N ILE A 88 2.81 8.83 5.69
CA ILE A 88 1.79 7.89 5.23
C ILE A 88 0.96 7.44 6.45
N ILE A 89 -0.35 7.67 6.40
CA ILE A 89 -1.30 7.11 7.37
C ILE A 89 -2.02 5.97 6.67
N LEU A 90 -1.73 4.75 7.12
CA LEU A 90 -2.27 3.51 6.59
C LEU A 90 -3.38 3.02 7.50
N ILE A 91 -4.58 2.81 6.96
CA ILE A 91 -5.72 2.22 7.66
C ILE A 91 -5.90 0.82 7.10
N THR A 92 -5.87 -0.19 7.95
CA THR A 92 -6.06 -1.59 7.55
C THR A 92 -6.48 -2.46 8.74
N HIS A 93 -7.20 -3.52 8.46
CA HIS A 93 -7.49 -4.60 9.41
C HIS A 93 -6.52 -5.78 9.25
N ASP A 94 -5.65 -5.75 8.24
CA ASP A 94 -4.65 -6.79 7.98
C ASP A 94 -3.37 -6.52 8.79
N ASN A 95 -3.10 -7.39 9.77
CA ASN A 95 -1.93 -7.29 10.63
C ASN A 95 -0.61 -7.46 9.85
N SER A 96 -0.60 -8.22 8.74
CA SER A 96 0.60 -8.39 7.90
C SER A 96 0.96 -7.10 7.16
N ILE A 97 -0.04 -6.29 6.85
CA ILE A 97 0.13 -4.95 6.28
C ILE A 97 0.51 -3.95 7.37
N ALA A 98 -0.16 -4.00 8.53
CA ALA A 98 0.15 -3.13 9.69
C ALA A 98 1.60 -3.30 10.15
N ALA A 99 2.14 -4.53 10.15
CA ALA A 99 3.52 -4.84 10.49
C ALA A 99 4.58 -4.10 9.64
N LYS A 100 4.20 -3.61 8.47
CA LYS A 100 5.11 -2.86 7.57
C LYS A 100 5.19 -1.37 7.90
N ALA A 101 4.39 -0.89 8.85
CA ALA A 101 4.44 0.47 9.34
C ALA A 101 5.54 0.63 10.40
N LYS A 102 6.00 1.86 10.61
CA LYS A 102 6.97 2.18 11.68
C LYS A 102 6.30 2.30 13.06
N ARG A 103 5.04 2.74 13.08
CA ARG A 103 4.21 2.93 14.27
C ARG A 103 2.81 2.44 14.00
N ILE A 104 2.22 1.80 14.98
CA ILE A 104 0.84 1.31 14.94
C ILE A 104 0.03 2.01 16.01
N ILE A 105 -1.16 2.45 15.64
CA ILE A 105 -2.21 2.86 16.56
C ILE A 105 -3.35 1.86 16.39
N ARG A 106 -3.58 1.01 17.39
CA ARG A 106 -4.65 0.02 17.35
C ARG A 106 -5.88 0.55 18.07
N ILE A 107 -7.00 0.47 17.37
CA ILE A 107 -8.30 0.92 17.90
C ILE A 107 -9.23 -0.30 17.99
N THR A 108 -9.83 -0.53 19.16
CA THR A 108 -10.84 -1.55 19.40
C THR A 108 -12.00 -0.92 20.14
N ASP A 109 -13.22 -1.12 19.67
CA ASP A 109 -14.45 -0.54 20.26
C ASP A 109 -14.35 0.97 20.50
N GLY A 110 -13.75 1.69 19.55
CA GLY A 110 -13.58 3.15 19.61
C GLY A 110 -12.52 3.65 20.61
N ARG A 111 -11.73 2.74 21.19
CA ARG A 111 -10.65 3.07 22.15
C ARG A 111 -9.30 2.68 21.60
N ILE A 112 -8.29 3.51 21.85
CA ILE A 112 -6.90 3.17 21.54
C ILE A 112 -6.43 2.15 22.57
N VAL A 113 -6.08 0.95 22.11
CA VAL A 113 -5.57 -0.16 22.93
C VAL A 113 -4.07 -0.37 22.77
N TYR A 114 -3.48 0.18 21.71
CA TYR A 114 -2.04 0.20 21.49
C TYR A 114 -1.64 1.46 20.70
N ASP A 115 -0.50 2.04 21.06
CA ASP A 115 0.14 3.15 20.35
C ASP A 115 1.65 3.05 20.53
N GLY A 116 2.37 2.62 19.49
CA GLY A 116 3.80 2.39 19.59
C GLY A 116 4.44 1.84 18.31
N PRO A 117 5.73 1.44 18.37
CA PRO A 117 6.43 0.80 17.25
C PRO A 117 5.76 -0.52 16.84
N ALA A 118 5.85 -0.88 15.55
CA ALA A 118 5.22 -2.10 15.03
C ALA A 118 5.76 -3.37 15.73
N GLU A 119 7.04 -3.39 16.10
CA GLU A 119 7.68 -4.51 16.79
C GLU A 119 7.15 -4.73 18.21
N GLY A 120 6.47 -3.76 18.80
CA GLY A 120 5.87 -3.86 20.14
C GLY A 120 4.42 -4.32 20.14
N ASP A 121 3.76 -4.41 18.98
CA ASP A 121 2.37 -4.87 18.88
C ASP A 121 2.30 -6.40 18.90
N VAL A 122 1.88 -6.99 20.04
CA VAL A 122 1.76 -8.44 20.22
C VAL A 122 0.87 -9.13 19.18
N THR A 123 -0.10 -8.43 18.59
CA THR A 123 -0.99 -8.98 17.57
C THR A 123 -0.26 -9.14 16.23
N VAL A 124 0.71 -8.30 15.97
CA VAL A 124 1.58 -8.38 14.79
C VAL A 124 2.65 -9.45 15.00
N MET A 125 3.24 -9.53 16.20
CA MET A 125 4.30 -10.49 16.52
C MET A 125 3.81 -11.95 16.46
N ASN A 126 2.58 -12.23 16.91
CA ASN A 126 2.02 -13.59 16.89
C ASN A 126 1.78 -14.15 15.48
N GLN A 127 1.78 -13.33 14.43
CA GLN A 127 1.67 -13.80 13.04
C GLN A 127 3.01 -14.24 12.43
N HIS A 128 4.14 -13.78 12.96
CA HIS A 128 5.46 -14.20 12.50
C HIS A 128 5.90 -15.55 13.10
N GLY A 129 5.25 -15.98 14.20
CA GLY A 129 5.51 -17.28 14.84
C GLY A 129 4.68 -18.46 14.30
N ALA A 130 3.69 -18.21 13.45
CA ALA A 130 2.79 -19.27 12.95
C ALA A 130 3.13 -19.77 11.52
N GLY A 131 4.21 -19.29 10.92
CA GLY A 131 4.58 -19.55 9.53
C GLY A 131 5.89 -20.32 9.28
N GLU A 132 6.68 -20.59 10.30
CA GLU A 132 7.95 -21.31 10.14
C GLU A 132 8.07 -22.42 11.18
N ASP A 133 7.31 -23.53 11.04
CA ASP A 133 7.69 -24.86 11.50
C ASP A 133 6.53 -25.83 11.22
N ALA A 134 6.43 -26.28 9.98
CA ALA A 134 5.87 -27.60 9.69
C ALA A 134 6.91 -28.33 8.83
N PRO A 135 7.66 -29.31 9.39
CA PRO A 135 8.50 -30.17 8.57
C PRO A 135 7.59 -31.03 7.70
N GLU A 136 7.66 -30.81 6.38
CA GLU A 136 7.23 -31.79 5.38
C GLU A 136 8.19 -32.97 5.45
N ASP A 137 7.92 -33.93 6.31
CA ASP A 137 8.41 -35.31 6.10
C ASP A 137 7.73 -36.26 7.09
N GLU A 138 6.67 -36.93 6.66
CA GLU A 138 6.25 -38.28 7.11
C GLU A 138 4.89 -38.71 6.51
N ARG A 139 4.73 -38.63 5.18
CA ARG A 139 3.63 -39.34 4.50
C ARG A 139 4.08 -40.15 3.27
N ALA A 140 5.18 -40.84 3.38
CA ALA A 140 5.58 -41.79 2.35
C ALA A 140 6.33 -42.98 2.92
N LYS A 141 5.70 -43.71 3.85
CA LYS A 141 6.07 -45.14 4.14
C LYS A 141 4.89 -45.82 4.82
N GLY A 142 4.09 -46.56 4.04
CA GLY A 142 3.07 -47.42 4.60
C GLY A 142 1.99 -47.85 3.62
N ALA A 143 2.39 -48.43 2.48
CA ALA A 143 1.50 -49.28 1.69
C ALA A 143 2.35 -50.34 1.02
N THR A 144 2.48 -51.47 1.70
CA THR A 144 2.77 -52.77 1.11
C THR A 144 1.65 -53.69 1.51
#